data_f6d8932f4db1dadee076465d03d29479
#
_entry.id   f6d8932f4db1dadee076465d03d29479
#
_cell.length_a   1.000
_cell.length_b   1.000
_cell.length_c   1.000
_cell.angle_alpha   90.00
_cell.angle_beta   90.00
_cell.angle_gamma   90.00
#
_symmetry.space_group_name_H-M   'P 1'
#
loop_
_entity.id
_entity.type
_entity.pdbx_description
1 polymer ?
#
loop_
_entity_poly.entity_id
_entity_poly.type
_entity_poly.pdbx_seq_one_letter_code
_entity_poly.pdbx_strand_id
1 'polypeptide(L)'
;EMRETLDWFRTLPLWLDLGALRVIHACWDPHVISEVRAEVDGRHLSEEFLVAGSEPGTWQHEAIDSLLKGKEIDLPAGRSFADKGGNHRHRIRVRWWDSHATTYREAHFGPESVETHIPDDPIEGDHLVEYSHDDPPCFVGHYWLEGEPAPLAPNIACLDYSVAKEGGKLVAYRWDDGDVELAKEKFVAVTR
;
A
#
# COMPACT_ATOMS: atom_id res chain seq x y z
N GLU A 1 24.97 9.69 14.30
CA GLU A 1 24.37 9.75 12.95
C GLU A 1 23.31 8.66 12.74
N MET A 2 23.68 7.36 12.69
CA MET A 2 22.70 6.27 12.52
C MET A 2 21.61 6.28 13.61
N ARG A 3 22.01 6.41 14.88
CA ARG A 3 21.08 6.44 16.01
C ARG A 3 20.13 7.63 15.95
N GLU A 4 20.62 8.80 15.64
CA GLU A 4 19.81 10.02 15.44
C GLU A 4 18.80 9.85 14.30
N THR A 5 19.19 9.17 13.21
CA THR A 5 18.29 8.87 12.10
C THR A 5 17.18 7.90 12.53
N LEU A 6 17.51 6.86 13.29
CA LEU A 6 16.53 5.92 13.82
C LEU A 6 15.59 6.58 14.83
N ASP A 7 16.12 7.44 15.69
CA ASP A 7 15.32 8.21 16.65
C ASP A 7 14.37 9.16 15.90
N TRP A 8 14.81 9.78 14.80
CA TRP A 8 13.95 10.57 13.95
C TRP A 8 12.86 9.73 13.28
N PHE A 9 13.17 8.54 12.71
CA PHE A 9 12.17 7.65 12.13
C PHE A 9 11.07 7.28 13.12
N ARG A 10 11.39 7.09 14.40
CA ARG A 10 10.42 6.82 15.45
C ARG A 10 9.45 7.98 15.71
N THR A 11 9.79 9.19 15.28
CA THR A 11 8.90 10.36 15.40
C THR A 11 7.93 10.49 14.22
N LEU A 12 8.12 9.70 13.15
CA LEU A 12 7.24 9.73 11.99
C LEU A 12 5.94 8.97 12.27
N PRO A 13 4.78 9.54 11.93
CA PRO A 13 3.52 8.85 12.08
C PRO A 13 3.38 7.75 11.03
N LEU A 14 2.70 6.64 11.37
CA LEU A 14 2.39 5.57 10.43
C LEU A 14 1.45 6.01 9.30
N TRP A 15 0.56 6.95 9.61
CA TRP A 15 -0.37 7.55 8.65
C TRP A 15 -0.67 8.99 9.03
N LEU A 16 -1.19 9.74 8.06
CA LEU A 16 -1.76 11.06 8.26
C LEU A 16 -3.23 11.05 7.84
N ASP A 17 -4.10 11.48 8.72
CA ASP A 17 -5.49 11.81 8.43
C ASP A 17 -5.65 13.32 8.61
N LEU A 18 -5.81 14.03 7.50
CA LEU A 18 -5.91 15.48 7.44
C LEU A 18 -7.35 15.93 7.20
N GLY A 19 -8.32 15.02 7.32
CA GLY A 19 -9.73 15.25 7.06
C GLY A 19 -10.06 15.29 5.57
N ALA A 20 -9.52 16.26 4.83
CA ALA A 20 -9.73 16.38 3.39
C ALA A 20 -8.93 15.38 2.56
N LEU A 21 -7.86 14.85 3.08
CA LEU A 21 -7.03 13.83 2.43
C LEU A 21 -6.34 12.93 3.48
N ARG A 22 -5.90 11.76 3.03
CA ARG A 22 -5.17 10.77 3.82
C ARG A 22 -3.85 10.41 3.16
N VAL A 23 -2.86 10.06 3.98
CA VAL A 23 -1.55 9.59 3.50
C VAL A 23 -1.13 8.38 4.32
N ILE A 24 -0.71 7.33 3.65
CA ILE A 24 -0.14 6.14 4.26
C ILE A 24 0.92 5.53 3.34
N HIS A 25 1.78 4.65 3.87
CA HIS A 25 2.84 4.09 3.03
C HIS A 25 2.31 3.15 1.94
N ALA A 26 1.34 2.26 2.24
CA ALA A 26 0.84 1.32 1.24
C ALA A 26 -0.68 1.08 1.27
N CYS A 27 -1.28 0.74 2.40
CA CYS A 27 -2.70 0.37 2.47
C CYS A 27 -3.39 1.11 3.62
N TRP A 28 -4.48 1.81 3.32
CA TRP A 28 -5.34 2.42 4.34
C TRP A 28 -6.42 1.42 4.74
N ASP A 29 -6.08 0.55 5.69
CA ASP A 29 -7.03 -0.40 6.27
C ASP A 29 -7.61 0.18 7.56
N PRO A 30 -8.89 0.62 7.58
CA PRO A 30 -9.49 1.27 8.76
C PRO A 30 -9.55 0.35 9.97
N HIS A 31 -9.74 -0.96 9.74
CA HIS A 31 -9.79 -1.93 10.81
C HIS A 31 -8.42 -2.08 11.48
N VAL A 32 -7.39 -2.34 10.69
CA VAL A 32 -6.00 -2.45 11.18
C VAL A 32 -5.56 -1.13 11.85
N ILE A 33 -5.88 0.02 11.24
CA ILE A 33 -5.59 1.34 11.83
C ILE A 33 -6.26 1.49 13.19
N SER A 34 -7.50 1.01 13.34
CA SER A 34 -8.23 1.08 14.62
C SER A 34 -7.59 0.20 15.69
N GLU A 35 -7.15 -1.02 15.33
CA GLU A 35 -6.45 -1.93 16.24
C GLU A 35 -5.11 -1.35 16.69
N VAL A 36 -4.29 -0.88 15.73
CA VAL A 36 -3.00 -0.23 16.04
C VAL A 36 -3.19 1.00 16.93
N ARG A 37 -4.23 1.81 16.67
CA ARG A 37 -4.54 3.01 17.46
C ARG A 37 -4.92 2.68 18.91
N ALA A 38 -5.50 1.52 19.18
CA ALA A 38 -5.83 1.07 20.53
C ALA A 38 -4.59 0.65 21.35
N GLU A 39 -3.53 0.21 20.68
CA GLU A 39 -2.30 -0.28 21.32
C GLU A 39 -1.18 0.77 21.43
N VAL A 40 -1.27 1.84 20.65
CA VAL A 40 -0.21 2.86 20.61
C VAL A 40 -0.74 4.22 21.02
N ASP A 41 0.12 5.02 21.66
CA ASP A 41 -0.20 6.41 22.02
C ASP A 41 -0.07 7.31 20.77
N GLY A 42 -1.22 7.59 20.19
CA GLY A 42 -1.29 8.41 18.98
C GLY A 42 -1.02 7.60 17.70
N ARG A 43 -0.07 8.06 16.88
CA ARG A 43 0.26 7.48 15.55
C ARG A 43 1.69 6.95 15.48
N HIS A 44 2.41 6.97 16.60
CA HIS A 44 3.80 6.56 16.69
C HIS A 44 3.89 5.18 17.33
N LEU A 45 4.71 4.32 16.79
CA LEU A 45 4.92 2.98 17.32
C LEU A 45 5.79 3.02 18.57
N SER A 46 5.38 2.30 19.62
CA SER A 46 6.23 2.05 20.78
C SER A 46 7.35 1.06 20.44
N GLU A 47 8.38 0.99 21.27
CA GLU A 47 9.45 0.02 21.08
C GLU A 47 8.94 -1.43 21.22
N GLU A 48 8.04 -1.67 22.15
CA GLU A 48 7.39 -2.96 22.37
C GLU A 48 6.60 -3.38 21.13
N PHE A 49 5.85 -2.45 20.53
CA PHE A 49 5.11 -2.73 19.30
C PHE A 49 6.04 -3.05 18.13
N LEU A 50 7.15 -2.32 17.98
CA LEU A 50 8.15 -2.57 16.94
C LEU A 50 8.83 -3.92 17.11
N VAL A 51 9.16 -4.31 18.34
CA VAL A 51 9.74 -5.63 18.65
C VAL A 51 8.74 -6.71 18.27
N ALA A 52 7.50 -6.63 18.74
CA ALA A 52 6.45 -7.59 18.38
C ALA A 52 6.20 -7.62 16.86
N GLY A 53 6.18 -6.47 16.21
CA GLY A 53 6.02 -6.33 14.75
C GLY A 53 7.17 -6.91 13.93
N SER A 54 8.33 -7.17 14.53
CA SER A 54 9.43 -7.88 13.89
C SER A 54 9.30 -9.40 13.92
N GLU A 55 8.37 -9.94 14.71
CA GLU A 55 8.16 -11.38 14.92
C GLU A 55 7.07 -11.90 13.99
N PRO A 56 7.37 -12.71 12.96
CA PRO A 56 6.37 -13.29 12.07
C PRO A 56 5.30 -14.08 12.83
N GLY A 57 4.04 -13.90 12.45
CA GLY A 57 2.89 -14.56 13.07
C GLY A 57 2.29 -13.83 14.26
N THR A 58 2.82 -12.67 14.65
CA THR A 58 2.14 -11.77 15.57
C THR A 58 1.17 -10.87 14.80
N TRP A 59 0.09 -10.43 15.45
CA TRP A 59 -0.85 -9.51 14.81
C TRP A 59 -0.21 -8.14 14.51
N GLN A 60 0.76 -7.70 15.32
CA GLN A 60 1.52 -6.47 15.08
C GLN A 60 2.35 -6.57 13.78
N HIS A 61 2.93 -7.76 13.51
CA HIS A 61 3.64 -8.01 12.26
C HIS A 61 2.68 -7.91 11.05
N GLU A 62 1.54 -8.59 11.12
CA GLU A 62 0.53 -8.54 10.06
C GLU A 62 -0.02 -7.12 9.86
N ALA A 63 -0.23 -6.37 10.94
CA ALA A 63 -0.66 -4.97 10.88
C ALA A 63 0.37 -4.08 10.18
N ILE A 64 1.64 -4.17 10.58
CA ILE A 64 2.74 -3.41 9.95
C ILE A 64 2.86 -3.77 8.47
N ASP A 65 2.81 -5.07 8.14
CA ASP A 65 2.91 -5.54 6.77
C ASP A 65 1.75 -5.03 5.90
N SER A 66 0.51 -5.09 6.41
CA SER A 66 -0.64 -4.54 5.71
C SER A 66 -0.49 -3.03 5.44
N LEU A 67 -0.20 -2.24 6.47
CA LEU A 67 -0.15 -0.77 6.36
C LEU A 67 1.05 -0.29 5.53
N LEU A 68 2.20 -0.97 5.62
CA LEU A 68 3.46 -0.51 5.02
C LEU A 68 3.89 -1.29 3.76
N LYS A 69 3.36 -2.48 3.51
CA LYS A 69 3.68 -3.28 2.31
C LYS A 69 2.47 -3.53 1.42
N GLY A 70 1.25 -3.19 1.89
CA GLY A 70 0.00 -3.41 1.20
C GLY A 70 -0.66 -4.75 1.56
N LYS A 71 -1.96 -4.81 1.36
CA LYS A 71 -2.74 -6.02 1.68
C LYS A 71 -2.34 -7.17 0.77
N GLU A 72 -2.08 -8.32 1.37
CA GLU A 72 -1.80 -9.56 0.67
C GLU A 72 -2.80 -10.64 1.09
N ILE A 73 -3.16 -11.52 0.15
CA ILE A 73 -3.99 -12.69 0.40
C ILE A 73 -3.27 -13.96 -0.05
N ASP A 74 -3.56 -15.06 0.62
CA ASP A 74 -3.01 -16.37 0.26
C ASP A 74 -3.63 -16.87 -1.05
N LEU A 75 -2.81 -17.49 -1.89
CA LEU A 75 -3.31 -18.22 -3.06
C LEU A 75 -3.97 -19.53 -2.63
N PRO A 76 -4.85 -20.12 -3.45
CA PRO A 76 -5.43 -21.43 -3.18
C PRO A 76 -4.37 -22.47 -2.86
N ALA A 77 -4.71 -23.43 -2.01
CA ALA A 77 -3.78 -24.48 -1.58
C ALA A 77 -3.09 -25.17 -2.77
N GLY A 78 -1.78 -25.26 -2.71
CA GLY A 78 -0.95 -25.84 -3.78
C GLY A 78 -0.68 -24.91 -4.98
N ARG A 79 -1.18 -23.67 -4.96
CA ARG A 79 -0.86 -22.66 -5.99
C ARG A 79 0.33 -21.81 -5.55
N SER A 80 1.13 -21.44 -6.52
CA SER A 80 2.22 -20.45 -6.38
C SER A 80 2.53 -19.86 -7.73
N PHE A 81 3.21 -18.72 -7.75
CA PHE A 81 3.79 -18.14 -8.96
C PHE A 81 5.23 -17.71 -8.71
N ALA A 82 6.02 -17.59 -9.77
CA ALA A 82 7.37 -17.05 -9.68
C ALA A 82 7.33 -15.53 -9.83
N ASP A 83 7.90 -14.81 -8.87
CA ASP A 83 8.10 -13.37 -9.00
C ASP A 83 9.20 -13.03 -10.05
N LYS A 84 9.43 -11.75 -10.33
CA LYS A 84 10.48 -11.31 -11.29
C LYS A 84 11.89 -11.85 -10.95
N GLY A 85 12.15 -12.18 -9.70
CA GLY A 85 13.41 -12.75 -9.21
C GLY A 85 13.44 -14.29 -9.26
N GLY A 86 12.36 -14.94 -9.72
CA GLY A 86 12.24 -16.40 -9.75
C GLY A 86 11.87 -17.03 -8.40
N ASN A 87 11.55 -16.22 -7.37
CA ASN A 87 11.12 -16.76 -6.08
C ASN A 87 9.66 -17.19 -6.12
N HIS A 88 9.37 -18.38 -5.59
CA HIS A 88 8.00 -18.85 -5.47
C HIS A 88 7.25 -18.07 -4.40
N ARG A 89 6.09 -17.54 -4.78
CA ARG A 89 5.17 -16.78 -3.92
C ARG A 89 3.87 -17.55 -3.77
N HIS A 90 3.36 -17.62 -2.56
CA HIS A 90 2.09 -18.25 -2.20
C HIS A 90 1.04 -17.22 -1.81
N ARG A 91 1.38 -15.95 -1.84
CA ARG A 91 0.50 -14.80 -1.57
C ARG A 91 0.62 -13.81 -2.72
N ILE A 92 -0.46 -13.10 -3.00
CA ILE A 92 -0.48 -11.97 -3.93
C ILE A 92 -0.80 -10.69 -3.17
N ARG A 93 -0.19 -9.59 -3.62
CA ARG A 93 -0.62 -8.25 -3.23
C ARG A 93 -1.87 -7.90 -4.03
N VAL A 94 -2.85 -7.25 -3.39
CA VAL A 94 -4.14 -6.97 -4.02
C VAL A 94 -4.39 -5.48 -4.18
N ARG A 95 -5.24 -5.15 -5.16
CA ARG A 95 -5.86 -3.83 -5.33
C ARG A 95 -6.94 -3.69 -4.28
N TRP A 96 -6.55 -3.41 -3.05
CA TRP A 96 -7.45 -3.38 -1.88
C TRP A 96 -8.61 -2.39 -2.01
N TRP A 97 -8.55 -1.47 -2.97
CA TRP A 97 -9.57 -0.47 -3.30
C TRP A 97 -10.50 -0.88 -4.44
N ASP A 98 -10.26 -2.01 -5.12
CA ASP A 98 -11.04 -2.46 -6.28
C ASP A 98 -12.10 -3.50 -5.86
N SER A 99 -13.32 -3.00 -5.64
CA SER A 99 -14.46 -3.84 -5.26
C SER A 99 -15.02 -4.71 -6.40
N HIS A 100 -14.52 -4.58 -7.62
CA HIS A 100 -15.01 -5.33 -8.77
C HIS A 100 -14.20 -6.60 -9.06
N ALA A 101 -12.99 -6.69 -8.53
CA ALA A 101 -12.14 -7.86 -8.70
C ALA A 101 -12.78 -9.09 -8.02
N THR A 102 -12.98 -10.15 -8.78
CA THR A 102 -13.61 -11.40 -8.32
C THR A 102 -12.69 -12.60 -8.38
N THR A 103 -11.58 -12.49 -9.11
CA THR A 103 -10.56 -13.54 -9.21
C THR A 103 -9.21 -13.07 -8.69
N TYR A 104 -8.35 -14.02 -8.31
CA TYR A 104 -6.99 -13.70 -7.84
C TYR A 104 -6.21 -12.88 -8.86
N ARG A 105 -6.38 -13.18 -10.16
CA ARG A 105 -5.71 -12.45 -11.24
C ARG A 105 -6.21 -11.02 -11.34
N GLU A 106 -7.52 -10.80 -11.31
CA GLU A 106 -8.10 -9.46 -11.35
C GLU A 106 -7.70 -8.62 -10.14
N ALA A 107 -7.65 -9.23 -8.96
CA ALA A 107 -7.28 -8.53 -7.74
C ALA A 107 -5.77 -8.24 -7.64
N HIS A 108 -4.92 -8.99 -8.36
CA HIS A 108 -3.48 -8.84 -8.24
C HIS A 108 -3.00 -7.42 -8.56
N PHE A 109 -2.17 -6.87 -7.69
CA PHE A 109 -1.50 -5.59 -7.88
C PHE A 109 0.01 -5.77 -7.90
N GLY A 110 0.57 -5.77 -9.08
CA GLY A 110 2.00 -5.98 -9.32
C GLY A 110 2.34 -5.90 -10.79
N PRO A 111 3.53 -6.37 -11.18
CA PRO A 111 3.99 -6.31 -12.56
C PRO A 111 3.13 -7.15 -13.50
N GLU A 112 2.73 -6.61 -14.65
CA GLU A 112 2.00 -7.33 -15.71
C GLU A 112 2.69 -8.63 -16.13
N SER A 113 4.03 -8.66 -16.09
CA SER A 113 4.83 -9.84 -16.49
C SER A 113 4.56 -11.10 -15.67
N VAL A 114 3.97 -11.00 -14.49
CA VAL A 114 3.61 -12.15 -13.64
C VAL A 114 2.11 -12.43 -13.63
N GLU A 115 1.30 -11.54 -14.18
CA GLU A 115 -0.16 -11.61 -14.11
C GLU A 115 -0.71 -12.93 -14.72
N THR A 116 -0.14 -13.37 -15.83
CA THR A 116 -0.54 -14.64 -16.48
C THR A 116 -0.21 -15.88 -15.64
N HIS A 117 0.66 -15.76 -14.64
CA HIS A 117 1.01 -16.86 -13.75
C HIS A 117 0.12 -16.88 -12.48
N ILE A 118 -0.66 -15.81 -12.26
CA ILE A 118 -1.61 -15.75 -11.15
C ILE A 118 -2.85 -16.58 -11.53
N PRO A 119 -3.35 -17.44 -10.63
CA PRO A 119 -4.57 -18.20 -10.88
C PRO A 119 -5.76 -17.30 -11.20
N ASP A 120 -6.61 -17.76 -12.12
CA ASP A 120 -7.87 -17.10 -12.45
C ASP A 120 -9.06 -17.74 -11.69
N ASP A 121 -8.75 -18.31 -10.54
CA ASP A 121 -9.74 -18.89 -9.64
C ASP A 121 -10.49 -17.77 -8.90
N PRO A 122 -11.75 -17.97 -8.49
CA PRO A 122 -12.48 -17.05 -7.63
C PRO A 122 -11.74 -16.82 -6.32
N ILE A 123 -11.79 -15.59 -5.81
CA ILE A 123 -11.14 -15.25 -4.53
C ILE A 123 -11.90 -15.92 -3.38
N GLU A 124 -11.14 -16.63 -2.55
CA GLU A 124 -11.60 -17.13 -1.26
C GLU A 124 -10.96 -16.28 -0.16
N GLY A 125 -11.78 -15.51 0.55
CA GLY A 125 -11.32 -14.64 1.64
C GLY A 125 -11.54 -13.16 1.39
N ASP A 126 -10.97 -12.35 2.27
CA ASP A 126 -11.17 -10.91 2.33
C ASP A 126 -10.00 -10.18 1.65
N HIS A 127 -10.16 -9.82 0.38
CA HIS A 127 -9.16 -9.09 -0.41
C HIS A 127 -9.35 -7.57 -0.39
N LEU A 128 -10.49 -7.08 0.09
CA LEU A 128 -10.82 -5.67 0.16
C LEU A 128 -10.62 -5.12 1.57
N VAL A 129 -10.50 -3.82 1.64
CA VAL A 129 -10.65 -3.05 2.86
C VAL A 129 -11.88 -2.16 2.76
N GLU A 130 -12.43 -1.75 3.90
CA GLU A 130 -13.56 -0.81 3.95
C GLU A 130 -13.09 0.60 3.58
N TYR A 131 -12.84 0.82 2.29
CA TYR A 131 -12.46 2.12 1.72
C TYR A 131 -13.31 2.39 0.48
N SER A 132 -14.33 3.20 0.63
CA SER A 132 -15.26 3.51 -0.45
C SER A 132 -14.76 4.67 -1.31
N HIS A 133 -15.36 4.85 -2.49
CA HIS A 133 -15.06 6.00 -3.36
C HIS A 133 -15.47 7.35 -2.72
N ASP A 134 -16.36 7.32 -1.72
CA ASP A 134 -16.78 8.51 -0.97
C ASP A 134 -15.82 8.88 0.17
N ASP A 135 -14.86 7.99 0.49
CA ASP A 135 -13.81 8.30 1.45
C ASP A 135 -12.84 9.36 0.91
N PRO A 136 -12.18 10.13 1.79
CA PRO A 136 -11.20 11.14 1.38
C PRO A 136 -10.12 10.55 0.47
N PRO A 137 -9.61 11.32 -0.50
CA PRO A 137 -8.47 10.90 -1.30
C PRO A 137 -7.29 10.41 -0.46
N CYS A 138 -6.75 9.24 -0.82
CA CYS A 138 -5.64 8.60 -0.12
C CYS A 138 -4.41 8.52 -1.03
N PHE A 139 -3.30 9.07 -0.53
CA PHE A 139 -2.00 9.01 -1.18
C PHE A 139 -1.16 7.90 -0.58
N VAL A 140 -0.62 7.03 -1.45
CA VAL A 140 0.22 5.89 -1.08
C VAL A 140 1.56 5.94 -1.83
N GLY A 141 2.51 5.14 -1.37
CA GLY A 141 3.81 4.90 -2.01
C GLY A 141 4.05 3.42 -2.22
N HIS A 142 5.30 2.95 -1.98
CA HIS A 142 5.71 1.55 -1.89
C HIS A 142 5.65 0.71 -3.18
N TYR A 143 4.74 0.99 -4.11
CA TYR A 143 4.39 0.05 -5.19
C TYR A 143 5.31 0.09 -6.40
N TRP A 144 6.26 1.01 -6.45
CA TRP A 144 7.30 1.11 -7.48
C TRP A 144 6.72 1.11 -8.90
N LEU A 145 5.72 1.97 -9.08
CA LEU A 145 5.06 2.11 -10.37
C LEU A 145 6.04 2.59 -11.45
N GLU A 146 5.63 2.38 -12.69
CA GLU A 146 6.34 2.80 -13.89
C GLU A 146 5.36 3.54 -14.82
N GLY A 147 5.87 4.21 -15.85
CA GLY A 147 5.04 4.91 -16.82
C GLY A 147 4.65 6.33 -16.41
N GLU A 148 3.49 6.78 -16.87
CA GLU A 148 2.98 8.13 -16.59
C GLU A 148 2.10 8.15 -15.35
N PRO A 149 2.37 9.06 -14.39
CA PRO A 149 1.57 9.17 -13.19
C PRO A 149 0.09 9.43 -13.46
N ALA A 150 -0.75 8.67 -12.78
CA ALA A 150 -2.20 8.80 -12.86
C ALA A 150 -2.85 8.25 -11.57
N PRO A 151 -4.10 8.63 -11.25
CA PRO A 151 -4.84 8.00 -10.17
C PRO A 151 -5.02 6.49 -10.41
N LEU A 152 -4.95 5.70 -9.34
CA LEU A 152 -5.27 4.26 -9.36
C LEU A 152 -6.77 4.00 -9.27
N ALA A 153 -7.47 4.92 -8.59
CA ALA A 153 -8.92 4.99 -8.46
C ALA A 153 -9.32 6.48 -8.28
N PRO A 154 -10.60 6.84 -8.34
CA PRO A 154 -11.02 8.24 -8.18
C PRO A 154 -10.46 8.94 -6.94
N ASN A 155 -10.22 8.17 -5.87
CA ASN A 155 -9.69 8.66 -4.61
C ASN A 155 -8.39 7.96 -4.14
N ILE A 156 -7.68 7.23 -5.00
CA ILE A 156 -6.41 6.57 -4.66
C ILE A 156 -5.30 7.01 -5.62
N ALA A 157 -4.19 7.50 -5.10
CA ALA A 157 -3.00 7.84 -5.87
C ALA A 157 -1.72 7.27 -5.25
N CYS A 158 -0.92 6.58 -6.06
CA CYS A 158 0.44 6.23 -5.67
C CYS A 158 1.42 7.30 -6.18
N LEU A 159 2.35 7.71 -5.32
CA LEU A 159 3.40 8.68 -5.67
C LEU A 159 4.80 8.05 -5.82
N ASP A 160 4.91 6.73 -5.64
CA ASP A 160 6.16 6.00 -5.82
C ASP A 160 6.29 5.48 -7.26
N TYR A 161 7.07 6.18 -8.06
CA TYR A 161 7.40 5.83 -9.44
C TYR A 161 8.87 5.47 -9.61
N SER A 162 9.38 4.68 -8.66
CA SER A 162 10.70 4.04 -8.75
C SER A 162 11.88 5.02 -8.93
N VAL A 163 11.85 6.20 -8.32
CA VAL A 163 12.86 7.26 -8.53
C VAL A 163 14.30 6.79 -8.31
N ALA A 164 14.52 5.74 -7.52
CA ALA A 164 15.85 5.16 -7.29
C ALA A 164 16.40 4.37 -8.49
N LYS A 165 15.54 3.95 -9.43
CA LYS A 165 15.92 3.23 -10.66
C LYS A 165 16.22 4.18 -11.80
N GLU A 166 17.01 3.72 -12.78
CA GLU A 166 17.19 4.42 -14.05
C GLU A 166 15.84 4.53 -14.79
N GLY A 167 15.52 5.73 -15.27
CA GLY A 167 14.22 6.03 -15.89
C GLY A 167 13.05 6.16 -14.90
N GLY A 168 13.28 5.99 -13.61
CA GLY A 168 12.28 6.26 -12.57
C GLY A 168 12.00 7.77 -12.44
N LYS A 169 10.90 8.09 -11.78
CA LYS A 169 10.42 9.47 -11.64
C LYS A 169 10.23 9.83 -10.18
N LEU A 170 10.64 11.04 -9.80
CA LEU A 170 10.17 11.69 -8.58
C LEU A 170 8.81 12.30 -8.88
N VAL A 171 7.78 11.85 -8.18
CA VAL A 171 6.39 12.27 -8.43
C VAL A 171 5.83 13.00 -7.22
N ALA A 172 5.09 14.05 -7.48
CA ALA A 172 4.29 14.78 -6.52
C ALA A 172 2.87 15.00 -7.06
N TYR A 173 1.93 15.23 -6.17
CA TYR A 173 0.58 15.63 -6.53
C TYR A 173 0.29 17.02 -5.96
N ARG A 174 -0.25 17.93 -6.79
CA ARG A 174 -0.67 19.25 -6.34
C ARG A 174 -2.10 19.16 -5.81
N TRP A 175 -2.22 19.26 -4.49
CA TRP A 175 -3.51 19.34 -3.82
C TRP A 175 -3.95 20.81 -3.71
N ASP A 176 -5.18 21.09 -4.11
CA ASP A 176 -5.80 22.40 -3.94
C ASP A 176 -7.02 22.28 -3.00
N ASP A 177 -7.28 23.30 -2.19
CA ASP A 177 -8.43 23.30 -1.28
C ASP A 177 -9.75 23.12 -2.06
N GLY A 178 -10.54 22.16 -1.64
CA GLY A 178 -11.81 21.80 -2.28
C GLY A 178 -11.71 20.67 -3.29
N ASP A 179 -10.54 20.08 -3.49
CA ASP A 179 -10.42 18.85 -4.28
C ASP A 179 -11.18 17.71 -3.59
N VAL A 180 -11.99 16.99 -4.36
CA VAL A 180 -12.74 15.80 -3.89
C VAL A 180 -12.38 14.54 -4.67
N GLU A 181 -11.84 14.70 -5.89
CA GLU A 181 -11.39 13.61 -6.75
C GLU A 181 -9.98 13.88 -7.25
N LEU A 182 -9.25 12.82 -7.52
CA LEU A 182 -7.91 12.90 -8.03
C LEU A 182 -7.90 13.07 -9.55
N ALA A 183 -7.11 14.02 -10.04
CA ALA A 183 -7.01 14.35 -11.45
C ALA A 183 -5.58 14.15 -11.98
N LYS A 184 -5.45 13.51 -13.15
CA LYS A 184 -4.16 13.17 -13.74
C LYS A 184 -3.28 14.41 -13.98
N GLU A 185 -3.85 15.53 -14.36
CA GLU A 185 -3.16 16.80 -14.64
C GLU A 185 -2.55 17.48 -13.41
N LYS A 186 -2.89 17.00 -12.22
CA LYS A 186 -2.32 17.48 -10.95
C LYS A 186 -1.07 16.73 -10.52
N PHE A 187 -0.71 15.64 -11.21
CA PHE A 187 0.58 15.00 -11.00
C PHE A 187 1.69 15.82 -11.63
N VAL A 188 2.78 15.97 -10.90
CA VAL A 188 4.02 16.59 -11.36
C VAL A 188 5.15 15.57 -11.24
N ALA A 189 5.90 15.35 -12.30
CA ALA A 189 6.94 14.34 -12.32
C ALA A 189 8.25 14.91 -12.90
N VAL A 190 9.36 14.47 -12.32
CA VAL A 190 10.72 14.73 -12.82
C VAL A 190 11.41 13.38 -13.00
N THR A 191 11.84 13.09 -14.22
CA THR A 191 12.61 11.88 -14.53
C THR A 191 14.04 12.03 -13.99
N ARG A 192 14.56 10.96 -13.41
CA ARG A 192 15.95 10.90 -12.97
C ARG A 192 16.91 10.78 -14.15
#